data_c7e2a7657a52f8b1bdd2707ef1589dfa
#
_entry.id   c7e2a7657a52f8b1bdd2707ef1589dfa
#
_cell.length_a   1.000
_cell.length_b   1.000
_cell.length_c   1.000
_cell.angle_alpha   90.00
_cell.angle_beta   90.00
_cell.angle_gamma   90.00
#
_symmetry.space_group_name_H-M   'P 1'
#
loop_
_entity.id
_entity.type
_entity.pdbx_description
1 polymer ?
#
loop_
_entity_poly.entity_id
_entity_poly.type
_entity_poly.pdbx_seq_one_letter_code
_entity_poly.pdbx_strand_id
1 'polypeptide(L)'
;AAGIALNTYVRGVSLYQKQSNPAWDEAVLAGRKRFSDPILIAKSNESDLRHVLRAIKEGLPFYYLPDMDHGIKNSIFVPFFGVQAATLPMVSRLARVTKAKVLWCIATMTERGYHVIISKPWENFPTADFEADTKRLNAELEEWIRAYPDQYLWVHRRFKTRPKGEQSLY
;
A
#
# COMPACT_ATOMS: atom_id res chain seq x y z
N ALA A 1 6.68 9.95 -3.09
CA ALA A 1 6.84 11.09 -2.16
C ALA A 1 6.65 10.67 -0.70
N ALA A 2 5.45 10.16 -0.27
CA ALA A 2 5.15 9.87 1.14
C ALA A 2 6.19 8.97 1.84
N GLY A 3 6.51 7.80 1.27
CA GLY A 3 7.49 6.88 1.86
C GLY A 3 8.88 7.49 2.02
N ILE A 4 9.33 8.33 1.08
CA ILE A 4 10.61 9.05 1.18
C ILE A 4 10.54 10.07 2.31
N ALA A 5 9.48 10.88 2.37
CA ALA A 5 9.31 11.89 3.40
C ALA A 5 9.24 11.26 4.80
N LEU A 6 8.48 10.17 4.98
CA LEU A 6 8.41 9.46 6.26
C LEU A 6 9.77 8.93 6.70
N ASN A 7 10.55 8.40 5.77
CA ASN A 7 11.87 7.84 6.08
C ASN A 7 12.90 8.89 6.53
N THR A 8 12.62 10.19 6.38
CA THR A 8 13.45 11.25 6.98
C THR A 8 13.22 11.40 8.49
N TYR A 9 12.08 10.96 9.00
CA TYR A 9 11.72 11.03 10.42
C TYR A 9 11.88 9.68 11.13
N VAL A 10 11.59 8.58 10.43
CA VAL A 10 11.67 7.23 10.99
C VAL A 10 12.11 6.25 9.92
N ARG A 11 13.08 5.41 10.25
CA ARG A 11 13.53 4.34 9.35
C ARG A 11 12.38 3.37 9.10
N GLY A 12 11.93 3.28 7.84
CA GLY A 12 10.82 2.42 7.45
C GLY A 12 11.26 1.27 6.56
N VAL A 13 10.32 0.35 6.37
CA VAL A 13 10.47 -0.81 5.49
C VAL A 13 9.49 -0.67 4.32
N SER A 14 9.91 -1.02 3.13
CA SER A 14 9.00 -1.15 1.98
C SER A 14 9.44 -2.25 1.03
N LEU A 15 8.44 -2.86 0.38
CA LEU A 15 8.65 -3.74 -0.75
C LEU A 15 8.77 -2.91 -2.03
N TYR A 16 9.68 -3.30 -2.93
CA TYR A 16 9.75 -2.70 -4.25
C TYR A 16 9.86 -3.77 -5.34
N GLN A 17 9.36 -3.46 -6.52
CA GLN A 17 9.53 -4.31 -7.68
C GLN A 17 10.90 -4.01 -8.29
N LYS A 18 11.78 -5.01 -8.32
CA LYS A 18 13.07 -4.91 -9.00
C LYS A 18 12.85 -4.64 -10.50
N GLN A 19 13.59 -3.68 -11.02
CA GLN A 19 13.54 -3.35 -12.44
C GLN A 19 14.34 -4.37 -13.25
N SER A 20 13.90 -4.65 -14.48
CA SER A 20 14.60 -5.57 -15.39
C SER A 20 15.95 -5.02 -15.86
N ASN A 21 16.05 -3.70 -16.03
CA ASN A 21 17.30 -3.02 -16.38
C ASN A 21 18.08 -2.70 -15.10
N PRO A 22 19.31 -3.26 -14.91
CA PRO A 22 20.10 -3.05 -13.68
C PRO A 22 20.46 -1.59 -13.40
N ALA A 23 20.81 -0.82 -14.43
CA ALA A 23 21.16 0.59 -14.28
C ALA A 23 19.94 1.42 -13.83
N TRP A 24 18.76 1.08 -14.36
CA TRP A 24 17.51 1.71 -13.92
C TRP A 24 17.14 1.33 -12.48
N ASP A 25 17.33 0.06 -12.10
CA ASP A 25 17.10 -0.41 -10.74
C ASP A 25 18.00 0.32 -9.74
N GLU A 26 19.27 0.47 -10.06
CA GLU A 26 20.24 1.21 -9.23
C GLU A 26 19.83 2.68 -9.07
N ALA A 27 19.44 3.35 -10.14
CA ALA A 27 19.00 4.75 -10.11
C ALA A 27 17.73 4.91 -9.23
N VAL A 28 16.77 3.99 -9.35
CA VAL A 28 15.55 3.98 -8.53
C VAL A 28 15.89 3.77 -7.05
N LEU A 29 16.79 2.83 -6.73
CA LEU A 29 17.24 2.58 -5.36
C LEU A 29 17.99 3.77 -4.78
N ALA A 30 18.92 4.37 -5.53
CA ALA A 30 19.62 5.59 -5.14
C ALA A 30 18.65 6.73 -4.85
N GLY A 31 17.66 6.94 -5.71
CA GLY A 31 16.60 7.93 -5.49
C GLY A 31 15.79 7.70 -4.21
N ARG A 32 15.48 6.44 -3.89
CA ARG A 32 14.76 6.07 -2.66
C ARG A 32 15.58 6.27 -1.39
N LYS A 33 16.89 6.10 -1.47
CA LYS A 33 17.85 6.26 -0.37
C LYS A 33 18.43 7.67 -0.23
N ARG A 34 18.11 8.57 -1.15
CA ARG A 34 18.73 9.90 -1.26
C ARG A 34 18.70 10.72 0.04
N PHE A 35 17.64 10.59 0.84
CA PHE A 35 17.43 11.43 2.03
C PHE A 35 17.40 10.63 3.33
N SER A 36 17.52 9.31 3.27
CA SER A 36 17.40 8.43 4.43
C SER A 36 17.93 7.03 4.09
N ASP A 37 18.02 6.14 5.08
CA ASP A 37 18.40 4.74 4.87
C ASP A 37 17.23 3.78 5.16
N PRO A 38 16.21 3.71 4.28
CA PRO A 38 15.10 2.79 4.43
C PRO A 38 15.56 1.34 4.19
N ILE A 39 14.84 0.38 4.78
CA ILE A 39 14.97 -1.03 4.43
C ILE A 39 14.14 -1.30 3.18
N LEU A 40 14.79 -1.48 2.05
CA LEU A 40 14.17 -1.79 0.77
C LEU A 40 14.30 -3.29 0.48
N ILE A 41 13.19 -4.00 0.43
CA ILE A 41 13.14 -5.44 0.15
C ILE A 41 12.66 -5.63 -1.27
N ALA A 42 13.50 -6.22 -2.14
CA ALA A 42 13.11 -6.57 -3.50
C ALA A 42 12.06 -7.69 -3.47
N LYS A 43 10.94 -7.49 -4.12
CA LYS A 43 9.89 -8.51 -4.21
C LYS A 43 10.35 -9.62 -5.17
N SER A 44 10.71 -10.78 -4.64
CA SER A 44 11.17 -11.94 -5.42
C SER A 44 10.42 -13.23 -5.07
N ASN A 45 10.16 -13.49 -3.80
CA ASN A 45 9.55 -14.74 -3.33
C ASN A 45 8.86 -14.57 -1.96
N GLU A 46 8.36 -15.68 -1.40
CA GLU A 46 7.66 -15.68 -0.11
C GLU A 46 8.56 -15.35 1.10
N SER A 47 9.88 -15.50 0.96
CA SER A 47 10.82 -15.16 2.05
C SER A 47 10.86 -13.65 2.32
N ASP A 48 10.54 -12.84 1.34
CA ASP A 48 10.53 -11.38 1.46
C ASP A 48 9.47 -10.92 2.46
N LEU A 49 8.33 -11.60 2.48
CA LEU A 49 7.28 -11.33 3.46
C LEU A 49 7.75 -11.63 4.90
N ARG A 50 8.60 -12.64 5.11
CA ARG A 50 9.14 -12.96 6.44
C ARG A 50 10.05 -11.82 6.94
N HIS A 51 10.85 -11.21 6.05
CA HIS A 51 11.65 -10.04 6.40
C HIS A 51 10.80 -8.84 6.78
N VAL A 52 9.71 -8.58 6.03
CA VAL A 52 8.73 -7.54 6.39
C VAL A 52 8.11 -7.80 7.76
N LEU A 53 7.64 -9.04 8.00
CA LEU A 53 7.03 -9.42 9.28
C LEU A 53 8.00 -9.24 10.45
N ARG A 54 9.27 -9.60 10.28
CA ARG A 54 10.31 -9.40 11.29
C ARG A 54 10.50 -7.91 11.58
N ALA A 55 10.69 -7.10 10.54
CA ALA A 55 10.89 -5.67 10.68
C ALA A 55 9.71 -4.96 11.39
N ILE A 56 8.47 -5.33 11.05
CA ILE A 56 7.29 -4.79 11.75
C ILE A 56 7.29 -5.20 13.23
N LYS A 57 7.63 -6.45 13.55
CA LYS A 57 7.71 -6.93 14.95
C LYS A 57 8.83 -6.26 15.74
N GLU A 58 9.88 -5.81 15.08
CA GLU A 58 10.98 -5.00 15.64
C GLU A 58 10.59 -3.51 15.81
N GLY A 59 9.34 -3.14 15.47
CA GLY A 59 8.79 -1.80 15.65
C GLY A 59 9.01 -0.86 14.46
N LEU A 60 9.51 -1.36 13.31
CA LEU A 60 9.69 -0.55 12.13
C LEU A 60 8.38 -0.36 11.36
N PRO A 61 8.05 0.86 10.92
CA PRO A 61 6.87 1.08 10.09
C PRO A 61 7.05 0.45 8.71
N PHE A 62 6.00 -0.22 8.23
CA PHE A 62 5.93 -0.77 6.89
C PHE A 62 5.00 0.08 6.02
N TYR A 63 5.55 0.70 4.97
CA TYR A 63 4.78 1.46 4.00
C TYR A 63 4.24 0.54 2.93
N TYR A 64 2.92 0.46 2.83
CA TYR A 64 2.19 -0.41 1.91
C TYR A 64 1.16 0.38 1.09
N LEU A 65 1.05 0.05 -0.20
CA LEU A 65 0.05 0.60 -1.11
C LEU A 65 -1.06 -0.46 -1.29
N PRO A 66 -2.24 -0.26 -0.70
CA PRO A 66 -3.27 -1.30 -0.66
C PRO A 66 -4.17 -1.34 -1.90
N ASP A 67 -4.10 -0.34 -2.75
CA ASP A 67 -5.00 -0.09 -3.87
C ASP A 67 -4.57 -0.75 -5.20
N MET A 68 -3.48 -1.49 -5.19
CA MET A 68 -2.98 -2.14 -6.40
C MET A 68 -3.77 -3.41 -6.74
N ASP A 69 -4.15 -3.55 -8.02
CA ASP A 69 -4.71 -4.80 -8.54
C ASP A 69 -3.60 -5.80 -8.85
N HIS A 70 -3.47 -6.82 -8.02
CA HIS A 70 -2.48 -7.90 -8.14
C HIS A 70 -3.01 -9.15 -8.86
N GLY A 71 -4.18 -9.07 -9.50
CA GLY A 71 -4.84 -10.21 -10.11
C GLY A 71 -5.68 -11.02 -9.12
N ILE A 72 -6.23 -12.14 -9.58
CA ILE A 72 -7.18 -12.96 -8.79
C ILE A 72 -6.51 -13.73 -7.66
N LYS A 73 -5.22 -14.07 -7.82
CA LYS A 73 -4.51 -14.91 -6.83
C LYS A 73 -4.42 -14.20 -5.48
N ASN A 74 -4.96 -14.83 -4.44
CA ASN A 74 -4.99 -14.32 -3.06
C ASN A 74 -5.81 -13.03 -2.86
N SER A 75 -6.49 -12.54 -3.88
CA SER A 75 -7.40 -11.41 -3.78
C SER A 75 -8.81 -11.86 -3.40
N ILE A 76 -9.55 -10.94 -2.78
CA ILE A 76 -10.99 -11.02 -2.61
C ILE A 76 -11.63 -9.88 -3.40
N PHE A 77 -12.87 -10.05 -3.80
CA PHE A 77 -13.63 -9.00 -4.46
C PHE A 77 -14.41 -8.22 -3.41
N VAL A 78 -14.10 -6.95 -3.28
CA VAL A 78 -14.78 -6.01 -2.37
C VAL A 78 -15.09 -4.71 -3.10
N PRO A 79 -16.14 -3.97 -2.73
CA PRO A 79 -16.50 -2.73 -3.38
C PRO A 79 -15.36 -1.70 -3.34
N PHE A 80 -15.21 -0.98 -4.45
CA PHE A 80 -14.43 0.25 -4.56
C PHE A 80 -15.15 1.17 -5.56
N PHE A 81 -15.61 2.32 -5.09
CA PHE A 81 -16.55 3.20 -5.83
C PHE A 81 -17.77 2.43 -6.39
N GLY A 82 -18.34 1.54 -5.60
CA GLY A 82 -19.51 0.73 -5.98
C GLY A 82 -19.22 -0.43 -6.93
N VAL A 83 -17.98 -0.60 -7.41
CA VAL A 83 -17.58 -1.66 -8.33
C VAL A 83 -16.74 -2.69 -7.61
N GLN A 84 -16.98 -3.99 -7.85
CA GLN A 84 -16.20 -5.07 -7.29
C GLN A 84 -14.74 -4.99 -7.80
N ALA A 85 -13.79 -4.85 -6.89
CA ALA A 85 -12.38 -4.72 -7.19
C ALA A 85 -11.57 -5.81 -6.49
N ALA A 86 -10.69 -6.48 -7.26
CA ALA A 86 -9.77 -7.46 -6.69
C ALA A 86 -8.80 -6.78 -5.73
N THR A 87 -8.87 -7.12 -4.45
CA THR A 87 -8.11 -6.49 -3.38
C THR A 87 -7.45 -7.54 -2.50
N LEU A 88 -6.15 -7.38 -2.21
CA LEU A 88 -5.45 -8.25 -1.29
C LEU A 88 -5.83 -7.89 0.16
N PRO A 89 -6.31 -8.83 0.99
CA PRO A 89 -6.58 -8.57 2.41
C PRO A 89 -5.27 -8.53 3.24
N MET A 90 -4.21 -7.98 2.65
CA MET A 90 -2.85 -8.03 3.21
C MET A 90 -2.72 -7.16 4.45
N VAL A 91 -3.37 -5.99 4.48
CA VAL A 91 -3.28 -5.05 5.62
C VAL A 91 -3.83 -5.71 6.89
N SER A 92 -5.03 -6.32 6.80
CA SER A 92 -5.65 -7.03 7.92
C SER A 92 -4.81 -8.24 8.36
N ARG A 93 -4.30 -9.04 7.40
CA ARG A 93 -3.45 -10.21 7.69
C ARG A 93 -2.14 -9.81 8.39
N LEU A 94 -1.45 -8.80 7.89
CA LEU A 94 -0.21 -8.31 8.50
C LEU A 94 -0.46 -7.76 9.90
N ALA A 95 -1.46 -6.90 10.06
CA ALA A 95 -1.82 -6.34 11.36
C ALA A 95 -2.17 -7.43 12.39
N ARG A 96 -2.88 -8.48 11.96
CA ARG A 96 -3.22 -9.62 12.84
C ARG A 96 -1.98 -10.37 13.33
N VAL A 97 -1.05 -10.70 12.43
CA VAL A 97 0.15 -11.50 12.76
C VAL A 97 1.17 -10.70 13.55
N THR A 98 1.30 -9.41 13.25
CA THR A 98 2.32 -8.55 13.86
C THR A 98 1.82 -7.75 15.06
N LYS A 99 0.50 -7.63 15.24
CA LYS A 99 -0.16 -6.72 16.20
C LYS A 99 0.16 -5.23 15.94
N ALA A 100 0.60 -4.92 14.73
CA ALA A 100 0.91 -3.55 14.35
C ALA A 100 -0.37 -2.70 14.24
N LYS A 101 -0.25 -1.44 14.63
CA LYS A 101 -1.29 -0.44 14.39
C LYS A 101 -1.27 -0.03 12.92
N VAL A 102 -2.45 0.21 12.35
CA VAL A 102 -2.62 0.67 10.97
C VAL A 102 -3.06 2.13 11.00
N LEU A 103 -2.50 2.92 10.11
CA LEU A 103 -2.84 4.32 9.92
C LEU A 103 -2.70 4.69 8.43
N TRP A 104 -3.40 5.72 8.00
CA TRP A 104 -3.21 6.31 6.69
C TRP A 104 -2.00 7.24 6.66
N CYS A 105 -1.29 7.16 5.56
CA CYS A 105 -0.26 8.12 5.19
C CYS A 105 -0.53 8.62 3.78
N ILE A 106 -1.11 9.80 3.66
CA ILE A 106 -1.51 10.41 2.41
C ILE A 106 -0.54 11.53 2.07
N ALA A 107 -0.01 11.54 0.85
CA ALA A 107 0.83 12.63 0.36
C ALA A 107 0.10 13.35 -0.76
N THR A 108 -0.14 14.62 -0.57
CA THR A 108 -0.67 15.50 -1.59
C THR A 108 0.42 16.44 -2.11
N MET A 109 0.42 16.73 -3.39
CA MET A 109 1.30 17.70 -4.02
C MET A 109 0.69 19.09 -3.85
N THR A 110 1.52 20.06 -3.53
CA THR A 110 1.15 21.47 -3.37
C THR A 110 2.11 22.32 -4.19
N GLU A 111 1.80 23.60 -4.34
CA GLU A 111 2.71 24.54 -5.03
C GLU A 111 4.11 24.63 -4.40
N ARG A 112 4.22 24.36 -3.09
CA ARG A 112 5.48 24.43 -2.33
C ARG A 112 6.15 23.08 -2.11
N GLY A 113 5.61 21.98 -2.65
CA GLY A 113 6.14 20.63 -2.45
C GLY A 113 5.07 19.63 -2.05
N TYR A 114 5.34 18.80 -1.05
CA TYR A 114 4.41 17.77 -0.62
C TYR A 114 3.92 18.01 0.80
N HIS A 115 2.61 17.85 1.01
CA HIS A 115 2.00 17.78 2.31
C HIS A 115 1.72 16.31 2.65
N VAL A 116 2.26 15.83 3.76
CA VAL A 116 2.05 14.44 4.22
C VAL A 116 1.11 14.46 5.42
N ILE A 117 -0.03 13.81 5.27
CA ILE A 117 -1.06 13.68 6.29
C ILE A 117 -0.95 12.28 6.89
N ILE A 118 -0.82 12.20 8.21
CA ILE A 118 -0.82 10.94 8.96
C ILE A 118 -2.08 10.91 9.83
N SER A 119 -2.92 9.89 9.65
CA SER A 119 -4.13 9.72 10.46
C SER A 119 -3.81 9.21 11.87
N LYS A 120 -4.80 9.27 12.75
CA LYS A 120 -4.75 8.46 13.97
C LYS A 120 -4.74 6.97 13.60
N PRO A 121 -4.14 6.12 14.44
CA PRO A 121 -4.24 4.67 14.27
C PRO A 121 -5.70 4.21 14.28
N TRP A 122 -6.01 3.22 13.47
CA TRP A 122 -7.33 2.62 13.45
C TRP A 122 -7.65 1.92 14.75
N GLU A 123 -8.83 2.17 15.26
CA GLU A 123 -9.39 1.45 16.39
C GLU A 123 -10.17 0.21 15.90
N ASN A 124 -10.23 -0.83 16.74
CA ASN A 124 -10.92 -2.07 16.44
C ASN A 124 -10.49 -2.71 15.11
N PHE A 125 -9.19 -2.69 14.86
CA PHE A 125 -8.59 -3.27 13.65
C PHE A 125 -7.31 -4.04 14.02
N PRO A 126 -7.06 -5.24 13.42
CA PRO A 126 -7.95 -5.97 12.52
C PRO A 126 -9.06 -6.70 13.28
N THR A 127 -10.19 -6.93 12.63
CA THR A 127 -11.29 -7.76 13.15
C THR A 127 -11.05 -9.25 12.82
N ALA A 128 -12.00 -10.12 13.19
CA ALA A 128 -11.97 -11.52 12.79
C ALA A 128 -12.30 -11.70 11.29
N ASP A 129 -12.97 -10.73 10.68
CA ASP A 129 -13.46 -10.76 9.30
C ASP A 129 -12.54 -9.97 8.37
N PHE A 130 -11.72 -10.68 7.59
CA PHE A 130 -10.82 -10.06 6.59
C PHE A 130 -11.57 -9.33 5.48
N GLU A 131 -12.78 -9.77 5.15
CA GLU A 131 -13.58 -9.14 4.11
C GLU A 131 -14.12 -7.81 4.60
N ALA A 132 -14.67 -7.76 5.82
CA ALA A 132 -15.11 -6.52 6.45
C ALA A 132 -13.96 -5.52 6.60
N ASP A 133 -12.79 -5.99 7.06
CA ASP A 133 -11.59 -5.18 7.18
C ASP A 133 -11.15 -4.59 5.83
N THR A 134 -11.22 -5.39 4.75
CA THR A 134 -10.81 -4.94 3.41
C THR A 134 -11.85 -4.00 2.79
N LYS A 135 -13.14 -4.22 3.05
CA LYS A 135 -14.21 -3.27 2.67
C LYS A 135 -14.02 -1.92 3.35
N ARG A 136 -13.75 -1.92 4.67
CA ARG A 136 -13.44 -0.70 5.41
C ARG A 136 -12.25 0.04 4.81
N LEU A 137 -11.17 -0.68 4.48
CA LEU A 137 -10.00 -0.10 3.86
C LEU A 137 -10.33 0.60 2.55
N ASN A 138 -11.08 -0.06 1.65
CA ASN A 138 -11.50 0.54 0.40
C ASN A 138 -12.40 1.77 0.62
N ALA A 139 -13.36 1.68 1.53
CA ALA A 139 -14.27 2.80 1.83
C ALA A 139 -13.52 4.04 2.36
N GLU A 140 -12.59 3.87 3.29
CA GLU A 140 -11.77 4.99 3.79
C GLU A 140 -10.82 5.53 2.70
N LEU A 141 -10.29 4.67 1.81
CA LEU A 141 -9.51 5.11 0.66
C LEU A 141 -10.35 5.95 -0.30
N GLU A 142 -11.61 5.58 -0.54
CA GLU A 142 -12.54 6.37 -1.35
C GLU A 142 -12.75 7.79 -0.78
N GLU A 143 -12.87 7.93 0.55
CA GLU A 143 -12.99 9.24 1.18
C GLU A 143 -11.75 10.11 0.94
N TRP A 144 -10.54 9.53 1.06
CA TRP A 144 -9.32 10.24 0.72
C TRP A 144 -9.25 10.65 -0.75
N ILE A 145 -9.68 9.76 -1.67
CA ILE A 145 -9.71 10.07 -3.10
C ILE A 145 -10.74 11.16 -3.40
N ARG A 146 -11.92 11.14 -2.77
CA ARG A 146 -12.92 12.21 -2.93
C ARG A 146 -12.41 13.56 -2.45
N ALA A 147 -11.61 13.57 -1.37
CA ALA A 147 -11.00 14.80 -0.86
C ALA A 147 -9.90 15.36 -1.79
N TYR A 148 -9.19 14.48 -2.53
CA TYR A 148 -8.08 14.85 -3.40
C TYR A 148 -8.12 14.09 -4.74
N PRO A 149 -9.17 14.26 -5.56
CA PRO A 149 -9.42 13.43 -6.74
C PRO A 149 -8.36 13.59 -7.84
N ASP A 150 -7.75 14.74 -7.94
CA ASP A 150 -6.66 15.07 -8.86
C ASP A 150 -5.30 14.49 -8.44
N GLN A 151 -5.18 14.00 -7.21
CA GLN A 151 -3.94 13.44 -6.65
C GLN A 151 -3.88 11.91 -6.73
N TYR A 152 -4.97 11.26 -7.14
CA TYR A 152 -5.01 9.80 -7.27
C TYR A 152 -4.48 9.35 -8.64
N LEU A 153 -3.77 8.23 -8.65
CA LEU A 153 -3.17 7.66 -9.87
C LEU A 153 -4.22 6.92 -10.71
N TRP A 154 -5.15 7.64 -11.35
CA TRP A 154 -6.24 7.08 -12.16
C TRP A 154 -5.79 6.24 -13.33
N VAL A 155 -4.55 6.41 -13.84
CA VAL A 155 -3.99 5.57 -14.92
C VAL A 155 -3.72 4.13 -14.47
N HIS A 156 -3.73 3.85 -13.18
CA HIS A 156 -3.69 2.50 -12.66
C HIS A 156 -5.04 1.81 -12.91
N ARG A 157 -5.02 0.72 -13.68
CA ARG A 157 -6.23 -0.05 -14.01
C ARG A 157 -6.72 -0.84 -12.80
N ARG A 158 -7.36 -0.16 -11.83
CA ARG A 158 -7.79 -0.70 -10.54
C ARG A 158 -8.81 -1.83 -10.67
N PHE A 159 -9.57 -1.87 -11.76
CA PHE A 159 -10.64 -2.84 -12.04
C PHE A 159 -10.31 -3.80 -13.16
N LYS A 160 -9.02 -4.00 -13.50
CA LYS A 160 -8.61 -4.90 -14.60
C LYS A 160 -8.97 -6.35 -14.34
N THR A 161 -8.95 -6.78 -13.07
CA THR A 161 -9.35 -8.13 -12.65
C THR A 161 -10.82 -8.10 -12.22
N ARG A 162 -11.66 -8.82 -12.97
CA ARG A 162 -13.11 -8.85 -12.73
C ARG A 162 -13.54 -10.18 -12.10
N PRO A 163 -14.66 -10.20 -11.34
CA PRO A 163 -15.33 -11.43 -10.96
C PRO A 163 -15.64 -12.29 -12.18
N LYS A 164 -15.71 -13.61 -11.99
CA LYS A 164 -16.05 -14.54 -13.09
C LYS A 164 -17.41 -14.19 -13.68
N GLY A 165 -17.45 -14.03 -15.01
CA GLY A 165 -18.66 -13.70 -15.76
C GLY A 165 -18.92 -12.21 -15.94
N GLU A 166 -18.16 -11.33 -15.28
CA GLU A 166 -18.29 -9.90 -15.49
C GLU A 166 -17.41 -9.41 -16.65
N GLN A 167 -17.89 -8.41 -17.38
CA GLN A 167 -17.16 -7.82 -18.51
C GLN A 167 -15.98 -6.95 -18.05
N SER A 168 -14.98 -6.82 -18.92
CA SER A 168 -13.87 -5.86 -18.72
C SER A 168 -14.42 -4.43 -18.73
N LEU A 169 -13.83 -3.58 -17.89
CA LEU A 169 -14.13 -2.14 -17.86
C LEU A 169 -13.11 -1.30 -18.65
N TYR A 170 -12.13 -1.94 -19.29
CA TYR A 170 -11.09 -1.29 -20.07
C TYR A 170 -10.96 -1.90 -21.47
#